data_8fef2e334bf207db415953289db32f4e
#
_entry.id   8fef2e334bf207db415953289db32f4e
#
_cell.length_a   1.000
_cell.length_b   1.000
_cell.length_c   1.000
_cell.angle_alpha   90.00
_cell.angle_beta   90.00
_cell.angle_gamma   90.00
#
_symmetry.space_group_name_H-M   'P 1'
#
loop_
_entity.id
_entity.type
_entity.pdbx_description
1 polymer ?
#
loop_
_entity_poly.entity_id
_entity_poly.type
_entity_poly.pdbx_seq_one_letter_code
_entity_poly.pdbx_strand_id
1 'polypeptide(L)'
;LVSPFKDTIEHHISTKIILLNGSNRVLGVSTVSEGTLSYNITDARFILQLAILSNCKGVIICINQPSGDLEPAKLDDELVEQIKIALSYVDVDLLDYILYCEEDYYSYSDNGKL
;
A
#
# COMPACT_ATOMS: atom_id res chain seq x y z
N LEU A 1 -25.68 2.20 7.05
CA LEU A 1 -25.12 2.82 8.15
C LEU A 1 -24.12 3.84 7.76
N VAL A 2 -24.58 5.00 7.75
CA VAL A 2 -23.65 6.01 7.54
C VAL A 2 -23.05 6.22 8.80
N SER A 3 -22.08 5.69 8.94
CA SER A 3 -21.52 5.62 10.21
C SER A 3 -20.58 6.74 10.42
N PRO A 4 -20.31 7.03 11.62
CA PRO A 4 -19.18 7.87 11.95
C PRO A 4 -17.92 7.33 11.36
N PHE A 5 -17.92 6.04 11.11
CA PHE A 5 -16.80 5.40 10.52
C PHE A 5 -16.57 5.84 9.08
N LYS A 6 -17.64 6.04 8.34
CA LYS A 6 -17.52 6.52 6.99
C LYS A 6 -16.98 7.95 6.96
N ASP A 7 -17.43 8.79 7.87
CA ASP A 7 -16.89 10.13 7.96
C ASP A 7 -15.41 10.09 8.29
N THR A 8 -15.02 9.17 9.13
CA THR A 8 -13.63 9.01 9.48
C THR A 8 -12.82 8.62 8.25
N ILE A 9 -13.36 7.73 7.44
CA ILE A 9 -12.66 7.29 6.25
C ILE A 9 -12.42 8.46 5.31
N GLU A 10 -13.35 9.37 5.22
CA GLU A 10 -13.18 10.49 4.33
C GLU A 10 -12.04 11.40 4.72
N HIS A 11 -11.63 11.36 5.98
CA HIS A 11 -10.59 12.24 6.46
C HIS A 11 -9.29 11.51 6.78
N HIS A 12 -9.29 10.20 6.63
CA HIS A 12 -8.12 9.40 7.00
C HIS A 12 -7.60 8.66 5.78
N ILE A 13 -6.29 8.60 5.68
CA ILE A 13 -5.64 7.76 4.70
C ILE A 13 -5.20 6.52 5.45
N SER A 14 -5.62 5.38 5.00
CA SER A 14 -5.18 4.13 5.59
C SER A 14 -4.45 3.30 4.55
N THR A 15 -3.44 2.59 4.99
CA THR A 15 -2.63 1.76 4.13
C THR A 15 -2.66 0.34 4.65
N LYS A 16 -2.93 -0.60 3.75
CA LYS A 16 -2.85 -2.01 4.07
C LYS A 16 -1.68 -2.60 3.32
N ILE A 17 -0.89 -3.38 4.03
CA ILE A 17 0.29 -4.01 3.46
C ILE A 17 0.07 -5.50 3.56
N ILE A 18 -0.05 -6.16 2.42
CA ILE A 18 -0.34 -7.58 2.36
C ILE A 18 0.98 -8.30 2.09
N LEU A 19 1.30 -9.24 2.95
CA LEU A 19 2.56 -9.97 2.89
C LEU A 19 2.28 -11.39 2.42
N LEU A 20 2.99 -11.81 1.39
CA LEU A 20 2.73 -13.10 0.75
C LEU A 20 3.99 -13.97 0.72
N ASN A 21 3.79 -15.28 0.77
CA ASN A 21 4.91 -16.20 0.65
C ASN A 21 5.20 -16.49 -0.84
N GLY A 22 6.16 -17.37 -1.10
CA GLY A 22 6.56 -17.68 -2.46
C GLY A 22 5.48 -18.35 -3.30
N SER A 23 4.43 -18.86 -2.67
CA SER A 23 3.30 -19.46 -3.38
C SER A 23 2.13 -18.49 -3.47
N ASN A 24 2.38 -17.22 -3.20
CA ASN A 24 1.38 -16.16 -3.21
C ASN A 24 0.25 -16.36 -2.20
N ARG A 25 0.55 -17.01 -1.10
CA ARG A 25 -0.41 -17.12 -0.02
C ARG A 25 -0.17 -16.00 0.97
N VAL A 26 -1.24 -15.46 1.53
CA VAL A 26 -1.16 -14.36 2.47
C VAL A 26 -0.59 -14.85 3.79
N LEU A 27 0.52 -14.27 4.20
CA LEU A 27 1.14 -14.53 5.48
C LEU A 27 0.57 -13.62 6.55
N GLY A 28 0.18 -12.42 6.15
CA GLY A 28 -0.37 -11.46 7.09
C GLY A 28 -0.74 -10.18 6.40
N VAL A 29 -1.50 -9.34 7.11
CA VAL A 29 -1.89 -8.03 6.64
C VAL A 29 -1.61 -7.05 7.76
N SER A 30 -0.88 -5.99 7.44
CA SER A 30 -0.62 -4.92 8.39
C SER A 30 -1.42 -3.70 7.94
N THR A 31 -2.15 -3.10 8.85
CA THR A 31 -2.94 -1.92 8.55
C THR A 31 -2.38 -0.74 9.30
N VAL A 32 -2.11 0.33 8.56
CA VAL A 32 -1.62 1.56 9.15
C VAL A 32 -2.63 2.64 8.84
N SER A 33 -3.11 3.32 9.85
CA SER A 33 -4.09 4.39 9.68
C SER A 33 -3.50 5.70 10.13
N GLU A 34 -3.78 6.74 9.38
CA GLU A 34 -3.38 8.07 9.74
C GLU A 34 -4.59 8.91 9.94
N GLY A 35 -4.59 9.72 10.92
CA GLY A 35 -5.72 10.57 11.20
C GLY A 35 -5.77 11.81 10.40
N THR A 36 -4.76 12.13 9.64
CA THR A 36 -4.74 13.35 8.90
C THR A 36 -4.08 13.14 7.57
N LEU A 37 -3.75 14.21 6.96
CA LEU A 37 -3.23 14.22 5.68
C LEU A 37 -1.88 13.68 5.50
N SER A 38 -1.26 13.25 6.46
CA SER A 38 0.09 12.82 6.34
C SER A 38 0.20 11.68 5.39
N TYR A 39 1.02 11.83 4.40
CA TYR A 39 1.25 10.77 3.50
C TYR A 39 2.57 10.11 3.80
N ASN A 40 3.10 10.30 4.93
CA ASN A 40 4.35 9.66 5.30
C ASN A 40 4.17 8.38 5.98
N ILE A 41 2.96 7.89 6.01
CA ILE A 41 2.64 6.70 6.65
C ILE A 41 3.44 5.58 6.14
N THR A 42 3.53 5.48 4.86
CA THR A 42 4.14 4.34 4.23
C THR A 42 5.47 4.78 3.68
N ASP A 43 6.53 4.54 4.37
CA ASP A 43 7.82 4.78 3.80
C ASP A 43 8.50 3.44 3.52
N ALA A 44 9.53 3.50 2.69
CA ALA A 44 10.19 2.29 2.24
C ALA A 44 10.81 1.51 3.39
N ARG A 45 11.26 2.21 4.42
CA ARG A 45 11.92 1.57 5.53
C ARG A 45 10.97 0.72 6.36
N PHE A 46 9.75 1.24 6.57
CA PHE A 46 8.74 0.52 7.31
C PHE A 46 8.34 -0.75 6.56
N ILE A 47 8.15 -0.63 5.25
CA ILE A 47 7.80 -1.77 4.41
C ILE A 47 8.91 -2.82 4.45
N LEU A 48 10.16 -2.37 4.38
CA LEU A 48 11.29 -3.27 4.41
C LEU A 48 11.35 -4.03 5.74
N GLN A 49 11.08 -3.36 6.85
CA GLN A 49 11.08 -4.01 8.16
C GLN A 49 10.01 -5.09 8.23
N LEU A 50 8.81 -4.80 7.72
CA LEU A 50 7.75 -5.79 7.70
C LEU A 50 8.13 -7.00 6.85
N ALA A 51 8.73 -6.74 5.71
CA ALA A 51 9.13 -7.81 4.81
C ALA A 51 10.16 -8.72 5.47
N ILE A 52 11.12 -8.13 6.15
CA ILE A 52 12.16 -8.91 6.83
C ILE A 52 11.57 -9.74 7.97
N LEU A 53 10.74 -9.10 8.80
CA LEU A 53 10.19 -9.78 9.96
C LEU A 53 9.23 -10.91 9.57
N SER A 54 8.49 -10.75 8.52
CA SER A 54 7.53 -11.75 8.08
C SER A 54 8.16 -12.84 7.22
N ASN A 55 9.37 -12.59 6.73
CA ASN A 55 10.03 -13.51 5.82
C ASN A 55 9.18 -13.75 4.56
N CYS A 56 8.49 -12.74 4.10
CA CYS A 56 7.64 -12.85 2.93
C CYS A 56 8.47 -12.81 1.64
N LYS A 57 7.84 -13.13 0.53
CA LYS A 57 8.47 -13.06 -0.79
C LYS A 57 7.81 -12.03 -1.68
N GLY A 58 6.61 -11.61 -1.35
CA GLY A 58 5.90 -10.60 -2.12
C GLY A 58 5.11 -9.68 -1.22
N VAL A 59 4.93 -8.46 -1.67
CA VAL A 59 4.22 -7.42 -0.94
C VAL A 59 3.23 -6.74 -1.87
N ILE A 60 2.02 -6.51 -1.39
CA ILE A 60 1.04 -5.69 -2.08
C ILE A 60 0.66 -4.55 -1.14
N ILE A 61 0.66 -3.34 -1.65
CA ILE A 61 0.32 -2.17 -0.86
C ILE A 61 -1.00 -1.60 -1.37
N CYS A 62 -1.94 -1.39 -0.47
CA CYS A 62 -3.25 -0.84 -0.82
C CYS A 62 -3.46 0.43 -0.02
N ILE A 63 -3.73 1.53 -0.69
CA ILE A 63 -3.92 2.81 -0.06
C ILE A 63 -5.33 3.32 -0.33
N ASN A 64 -6.05 3.60 0.73
CA ASN A 64 -7.39 4.15 0.63
C ASN A 64 -7.28 5.62 0.23
N GLN A 65 -7.98 5.98 -0.83
CA GLN A 65 -8.04 7.37 -1.31
C GLN A 65 -9.43 7.91 -1.06
N PRO A 66 -9.68 8.53 0.08
CA PRO A 66 -11.03 8.96 0.43
C PRO A 66 -11.60 9.98 -0.54
N SER A 67 -10.75 10.74 -1.20
CA SER A 67 -11.22 11.73 -2.15
C SER A 67 -11.80 11.11 -3.41
N GLY A 68 -11.51 9.86 -3.66
CA GLY A 68 -11.93 9.21 -4.90
C GLY A 68 -11.03 9.49 -6.08
N ASP A 69 -9.98 10.28 -5.87
CA ASP A 69 -9.04 10.57 -6.94
C ASP A 69 -8.02 9.44 -6.97
N LEU A 70 -8.16 8.58 -7.94
CA LEU A 70 -7.33 7.40 -8.06
C LEU A 70 -6.17 7.57 -9.03
N GLU A 71 -5.98 8.77 -9.54
CA GLU A 71 -4.85 9.02 -10.42
C GLU A 71 -3.58 9.11 -9.57
N PRO A 72 -2.54 8.35 -9.89
CA PRO A 72 -1.33 8.38 -9.07
C PRO A 72 -0.67 9.74 -9.10
N ALA A 73 -0.28 10.21 -7.93
CA ALA A 73 0.46 11.44 -7.82
C ALA A 73 1.94 11.14 -8.03
N LYS A 74 2.72 12.19 -8.23
CA LYS A 74 4.15 12.02 -8.38
C LYS A 74 4.77 11.40 -7.14
N LEU A 75 4.25 11.75 -5.97
CA LEU A 75 4.73 11.15 -4.73
C LEU A 75 4.48 9.64 -4.69
N ASP A 76 3.37 9.19 -5.26
CA ASP A 76 3.10 7.75 -5.34
C ASP A 76 4.14 7.06 -6.20
N ASP A 77 4.45 7.63 -7.35
CA ASP A 77 5.43 7.04 -8.25
C ASP A 77 6.80 6.97 -7.60
N GLU A 78 7.18 8.01 -6.87
CA GLU A 78 8.47 8.05 -6.19
C GLU A 78 8.52 7.01 -5.07
N LEU A 79 7.44 6.89 -4.33
CA LEU A 79 7.38 5.93 -3.24
C LEU A 79 7.45 4.50 -3.75
N VAL A 80 6.72 4.22 -4.83
CA VAL A 80 6.75 2.89 -5.45
C VAL A 80 8.17 2.53 -5.86
N GLU A 81 8.87 3.47 -6.46
CA GLU A 81 10.23 3.22 -6.90
C GLU A 81 11.15 2.94 -5.72
N GLN A 82 11.03 3.73 -4.66
CA GLN A 82 11.83 3.53 -3.46
C GLN A 82 11.56 2.18 -2.83
N ILE A 83 10.30 1.78 -2.76
CA ILE A 83 9.92 0.51 -2.16
C ILE A 83 10.45 -0.66 -2.99
N LYS A 84 10.34 -0.57 -4.30
CA LYS A 84 10.84 -1.62 -5.18
C LYS A 84 12.33 -1.82 -4.96
N ILE A 85 13.07 -0.74 -4.91
CA ILE A 85 14.51 -0.81 -4.74
C ILE A 85 14.85 -1.41 -3.37
N ALA A 86 14.19 -0.94 -2.33
CA ALA A 86 14.46 -1.44 -0.98
C ALA A 86 14.18 -2.93 -0.87
N LEU A 87 13.04 -3.37 -1.39
CA LEU A 87 12.66 -4.77 -1.30
C LEU A 87 13.59 -5.66 -2.12
N SER A 88 14.15 -5.13 -3.19
CA SER A 88 15.06 -5.92 -4.02
C SER A 88 16.31 -6.35 -3.27
N TYR A 89 16.72 -5.59 -2.26
CA TYR A 89 17.90 -5.94 -1.48
C TYR A 89 17.66 -7.15 -0.58
N VAL A 90 16.43 -7.50 -0.31
CA VAL A 90 16.10 -8.68 0.49
C VAL A 90 15.34 -9.72 -0.32
N ASP A 91 15.40 -9.59 -1.63
CA ASP A 91 14.83 -10.58 -2.55
C ASP A 91 13.32 -10.72 -2.37
N VAL A 92 12.64 -9.59 -2.23
CA VAL A 92 11.19 -9.54 -2.12
C VAL A 92 10.66 -8.68 -3.26
N ASP A 93 9.55 -9.09 -3.85
CA ASP A 93 8.95 -8.38 -4.96
C ASP A 93 7.79 -7.51 -4.51
N LEU A 94 7.71 -6.29 -5.04
CA LEU A 94 6.52 -5.49 -4.89
C LEU A 94 5.57 -5.94 -6.00
N LEU A 95 4.54 -6.68 -5.63
CA LEU A 95 3.63 -7.27 -6.60
C LEU A 95 2.60 -6.29 -7.11
N ASP A 96 2.18 -5.37 -6.28
CA ASP A 96 1.25 -4.33 -6.72
C ASP A 96 1.23 -3.17 -5.73
N TYR A 97 0.75 -2.05 -6.22
CA TYR A 97 0.51 -0.86 -5.41
C TYR A 97 -0.84 -0.35 -5.89
N ILE A 98 -1.83 -0.39 -5.02
CA ILE A 98 -3.21 -0.15 -5.39
C ILE A 98 -3.77 1.05 -4.65
N LEU A 99 -4.30 1.99 -5.40
CA LEU A 99 -5.04 3.11 -4.85
C LEU A 99 -6.51 2.75 -4.99
N TYR A 100 -7.27 2.82 -3.91
CA TYR A 100 -8.66 2.41 -3.99
C TYR A 100 -9.58 3.36 -3.24
N CYS A 101 -10.82 3.39 -3.65
CA CYS A 101 -11.88 4.08 -2.95
C CYS A 101 -13.07 3.14 -2.86
N GLU A 102 -14.20 3.65 -2.41
CA GLU A 102 -15.36 2.81 -2.16
C GLU A 102 -15.86 2.08 -3.41
N GLU A 103 -15.68 2.69 -4.56
CA GLU A 103 -16.29 2.19 -5.79
C GLU A 103 -15.31 1.74 -6.87
N ASP A 104 -14.06 2.02 -6.72
CA ASP A 104 -13.11 1.76 -7.80
C ASP A 104 -11.69 1.61 -7.26
N TYR A 105 -10.79 1.22 -8.13
CA TYR A 105 -9.40 1.11 -7.74
C TYR A 105 -8.49 1.33 -8.97
N TYR A 106 -7.23 1.65 -8.68
CA TYR A 106 -6.20 1.79 -9.69
C TYR A 106 -5.02 0.91 -9.28
N SER A 107 -4.64 -0.01 -10.13
CA SER A 107 -3.54 -0.94 -9.87
C SER A 107 -2.34 -0.57 -10.71
N TYR A 108 -1.19 -0.40 -10.09
CA TYR A 108 0.05 -0.11 -10.82
C TYR A 108 0.42 -1.28 -11.73
N SER A 109 0.22 -2.50 -11.26
CA SER A 109 0.54 -3.67 -12.06
C SER A 109 -0.34 -3.75 -13.30
N ASP A 110 -1.65 -3.52 -13.15
CA ASP A 110 -2.57 -3.58 -14.26
C ASP A 110 -2.27 -2.51 -15.31
N ASN A 111 -1.67 -1.43 -14.91
CA ASN A 111 -1.36 -0.32 -15.80
C ASN A 111 0.09 -0.30 -16.27
N GLY A 112 0.81 -1.36 -15.99
CA GLY A 112 2.18 -1.48 -16.48
C GLY A 112 3.17 -0.53 -15.84
N LYS A 113 2.90 -0.09 -14.62
CA LYS A 113 3.76 0.87 -13.93
C LYS A 113 4.68 0.24 -12.89
N LEU A 114 4.71 -1.05 -12.80
CA LEU A 114 5.66 -1.73 -11.90
C LEU A 114 6.83 -2.35 -12.65
#